data_b80b1e3f244e43f508142a7a5f698ea9
#
_entry.id   b80b1e3f244e43f508142a7a5f698ea9
#
_cell.length_a   1.000
_cell.length_b   1.000
_cell.length_c   1.000
_cell.angle_alpha   90.00
_cell.angle_beta   90.00
_cell.angle_gamma   90.00
#
_symmetry.space_group_name_H-M   'P 1'
#
loop_
_entity.id
_entity.type
_entity.pdbx_description
1 polymer ?
#
loop_
_entity_poly.entity_id
_entity_poly.type
_entity_poly.pdbx_seq_one_letter_code
_entity_poly.pdbx_strand_id
1 'polypeptide(L)'
;VDIVSCDSNPCANGAVCQENVKTGGFVCVCESGWAGTLCEKDVNECKQKPCKNGGTCKDRVASYACTCVRGWRGATCAVDADECGSSPCKNSATNCTDGLDRFTCSCSTGWSGKQCTVNTDECASRPCDNGGSCKDRLGAYSCACGNGWRGSNCALDVDECASAPCKNSGNCTQGAAGKFVCKCAAGYGGAVCGAELNECASAPCKNNGTCVDRVAAYACACADGWNGTKC
;
A
#
# COMPACT_ATOMS: atom_id res chain seq x y z
N VAL A 1 -43.54 77.08 -17.14
CA VAL A 1 -42.51 76.04 -17.37
C VAL A 1 -42.05 75.61 -16.00
N ASP A 2 -42.55 74.45 -15.55
CA ASP A 2 -42.15 73.91 -14.25
C ASP A 2 -40.64 73.56 -14.33
N ILE A 3 -39.85 74.34 -13.58
CA ILE A 3 -38.44 74.12 -13.39
C ILE A 3 -38.36 72.88 -12.48
N VAL A 4 -38.06 71.75 -13.07
CA VAL A 4 -37.84 70.55 -12.29
C VAL A 4 -36.52 70.77 -11.53
N SER A 5 -36.65 71.04 -10.24
CA SER A 5 -35.56 71.33 -9.31
C SER A 5 -35.33 70.11 -8.42
N CYS A 6 -34.24 70.12 -7.63
CA CYS A 6 -33.97 69.06 -6.63
C CYS A 6 -35.06 68.99 -5.54
N ASP A 7 -35.87 70.06 -5.34
CA ASP A 7 -36.97 70.08 -4.37
C ASP A 7 -38.03 68.98 -4.60
N SER A 8 -38.22 68.56 -5.87
CA SER A 8 -39.12 67.50 -6.21
C SER A 8 -38.53 66.06 -5.98
N ASN A 9 -37.28 65.99 -5.48
CA ASN A 9 -36.53 64.72 -5.26
C ASN A 9 -36.53 63.78 -6.46
N PRO A 10 -36.10 64.25 -7.65
CA PRO A 10 -36.25 63.51 -8.90
C PRO A 10 -35.27 62.35 -9.06
N CYS A 11 -34.19 62.29 -8.29
CA CYS A 11 -33.15 61.28 -8.38
C CYS A 11 -33.53 60.02 -7.60
N ALA A 12 -33.44 58.86 -8.28
CA ALA A 12 -33.77 57.55 -7.72
C ALA A 12 -32.57 56.91 -7.00
N ASN A 13 -32.85 55.85 -6.28
CA ASN A 13 -31.87 54.94 -5.70
C ASN A 13 -30.77 55.61 -4.84
N GLY A 14 -31.15 56.62 -4.05
CA GLY A 14 -30.24 57.29 -3.13
C GLY A 14 -29.27 58.28 -3.80
N ALA A 15 -29.44 58.54 -5.07
CA ALA A 15 -28.58 59.46 -5.80
C ALA A 15 -28.67 60.88 -5.28
N VAL A 16 -27.56 61.60 -5.33
CA VAL A 16 -27.49 63.02 -4.90
C VAL A 16 -27.95 63.94 -6.03
N CYS A 17 -28.98 64.74 -5.77
CA CYS A 17 -29.42 65.77 -6.71
C CYS A 17 -28.56 67.04 -6.57
N GLN A 18 -28.03 67.50 -7.69
CA GLN A 18 -27.26 68.75 -7.77
C GLN A 18 -27.92 69.72 -8.75
N GLU A 19 -28.23 70.95 -8.28
CA GLU A 19 -28.76 71.95 -9.15
C GLU A 19 -27.72 72.56 -10.10
N ASN A 20 -28.06 72.64 -11.37
CA ASN A 20 -27.22 73.26 -12.39
C ASN A 20 -27.66 74.76 -12.57
N VAL A 21 -27.09 75.64 -11.81
CA VAL A 21 -27.39 77.09 -11.80
C VAL A 21 -27.12 77.75 -13.17
N LYS A 22 -26.33 77.11 -14.06
CA LYS A 22 -26.00 77.70 -15.36
C LYS A 22 -27.06 77.37 -16.41
N THR A 23 -27.75 76.27 -16.32
CA THR A 23 -28.73 75.74 -17.31
C THR A 23 -30.16 75.79 -16.78
N GLY A 24 -30.35 76.05 -15.48
CA GLY A 24 -31.66 76.02 -14.85
C GLY A 24 -32.29 74.66 -14.70
N GLY A 25 -31.49 73.63 -14.50
CA GLY A 25 -31.93 72.27 -14.30
C GLY A 25 -31.18 71.60 -13.17
N PHE A 26 -31.25 70.23 -13.11
CA PHE A 26 -30.55 69.40 -12.14
C PHE A 26 -29.77 68.29 -12.80
N VAL A 27 -28.84 67.72 -12.06
CA VAL A 27 -28.08 66.52 -12.41
C VAL A 27 -28.11 65.56 -11.21
N CYS A 28 -28.44 64.29 -11.49
CA CYS A 28 -28.32 63.26 -10.49
C CYS A 28 -26.92 62.64 -10.51
N VAL A 29 -26.25 62.63 -9.37
CA VAL A 29 -24.99 61.88 -9.15
C VAL A 29 -25.37 60.51 -8.62
N CYS A 30 -25.27 59.53 -9.45
CA CYS A 30 -25.68 58.17 -9.12
C CYS A 30 -24.71 57.51 -8.14
N GLU A 31 -25.28 56.78 -7.20
CA GLU A 31 -24.53 55.82 -6.38
C GLU A 31 -23.98 54.68 -7.25
N SER A 32 -22.95 54.00 -6.73
CA SER A 32 -22.34 52.86 -7.43
C SER A 32 -23.37 51.78 -7.75
N GLY A 33 -23.35 51.26 -8.98
CA GLY A 33 -24.32 50.29 -9.48
C GLY A 33 -25.56 50.89 -10.16
N TRP A 34 -25.71 52.21 -10.17
CA TRP A 34 -26.86 52.90 -10.81
C TRP A 34 -26.44 53.78 -11.98
N ALA A 35 -27.27 53.87 -12.96
CA ALA A 35 -27.08 54.68 -14.17
C ALA A 35 -28.41 55.29 -14.65
N GLY A 36 -28.34 56.09 -15.72
CA GLY A 36 -29.47 56.83 -16.25
C GLY A 36 -29.50 58.29 -15.78
N THR A 37 -30.32 59.13 -16.40
CA THR A 37 -30.42 60.56 -16.09
C THR A 37 -30.98 60.84 -14.69
N LEU A 38 -31.78 59.90 -14.16
CA LEU A 38 -32.40 59.94 -12.86
C LEU A 38 -31.85 58.82 -11.94
N CYS A 39 -30.81 58.09 -12.37
CA CYS A 39 -30.21 56.96 -11.66
C CYS A 39 -31.22 55.80 -11.47
N GLU A 40 -32.13 55.63 -12.39
CA GLU A 40 -33.23 54.66 -12.37
C GLU A 40 -32.88 53.32 -13.00
N LYS A 41 -31.68 53.22 -13.61
CA LYS A 41 -31.25 51.99 -14.33
C LYS A 41 -30.16 51.29 -13.53
N ASP A 42 -30.39 50.00 -13.30
CA ASP A 42 -29.38 49.11 -12.80
C ASP A 42 -28.21 48.96 -13.79
N VAL A 43 -26.99 49.02 -13.30
CA VAL A 43 -25.78 48.79 -14.10
C VAL A 43 -25.52 47.28 -14.16
N ASN A 44 -25.43 46.76 -15.36
CA ASN A 44 -25.05 45.37 -15.49
C ASN A 44 -23.53 45.17 -15.35
N GLU A 45 -23.08 44.82 -14.15
CA GLU A 45 -21.65 44.63 -13.83
C GLU A 45 -21.05 43.42 -14.59
N CYS A 46 -21.87 42.48 -15.01
CA CYS A 46 -21.38 41.30 -15.74
C CYS A 46 -20.78 41.66 -17.11
N LYS A 47 -21.11 42.83 -17.69
CA LYS A 47 -20.48 43.33 -18.92
C LYS A 47 -18.98 43.51 -18.80
N GLN A 48 -18.48 43.80 -17.61
CA GLN A 48 -17.05 43.96 -17.33
C GLN A 48 -16.34 42.62 -17.09
N LYS A 49 -17.05 41.48 -17.18
CA LYS A 49 -16.53 40.13 -16.94
C LYS A 49 -15.75 39.99 -15.61
N PRO A 50 -16.36 40.33 -14.47
CA PRO A 50 -15.71 40.32 -13.17
C PRO A 50 -15.37 38.91 -12.70
N CYS A 51 -16.15 37.90 -13.11
CA CYS A 51 -15.92 36.49 -12.77
C CYS A 51 -14.78 35.93 -13.61
N LYS A 52 -13.76 35.39 -12.92
CA LYS A 52 -12.56 34.83 -13.52
C LYS A 52 -12.69 33.31 -13.72
N ASN A 53 -11.70 32.74 -14.37
CA ASN A 53 -11.52 31.28 -14.47
C ASN A 53 -12.78 30.50 -14.92
N GLY A 54 -13.55 31.08 -15.84
CA GLY A 54 -14.76 30.43 -16.36
C GLY A 54 -15.98 30.50 -15.44
N GLY A 55 -15.93 31.26 -14.36
CA GLY A 55 -17.07 31.50 -13.49
C GLY A 55 -18.22 32.20 -14.21
N THR A 56 -19.45 31.79 -13.88
CA THR A 56 -20.67 32.39 -14.43
C THR A 56 -21.08 33.61 -13.62
N CYS A 57 -21.24 34.74 -14.30
CA CYS A 57 -21.69 35.99 -13.69
C CYS A 57 -23.22 36.08 -13.71
N LYS A 58 -23.80 36.42 -12.57
CA LYS A 58 -25.23 36.75 -12.43
C LYS A 58 -25.34 38.17 -11.95
N ASP A 59 -25.99 39.01 -12.77
CA ASP A 59 -26.32 40.40 -12.46
C ASP A 59 -27.36 40.49 -11.35
N ARG A 60 -27.21 41.49 -10.49
CA ARG A 60 -28.11 41.78 -9.38
C ARG A 60 -28.22 43.28 -9.24
N VAL A 61 -29.19 43.73 -8.48
CA VAL A 61 -29.40 45.16 -8.21
C VAL A 61 -28.15 45.76 -7.54
N ALA A 62 -27.52 46.72 -8.24
CA ALA A 62 -26.29 47.41 -7.83
C ALA A 62 -25.13 46.51 -7.39
N SER A 63 -25.09 45.25 -7.94
CA SER A 63 -24.10 44.26 -7.56
C SER A 63 -24.09 43.08 -8.56
N TYR A 64 -23.14 42.17 -8.38
CA TYR A 64 -23.12 40.89 -9.14
C TYR A 64 -22.79 39.73 -8.21
N ALA A 65 -23.00 38.52 -8.71
CA ALA A 65 -22.56 37.33 -8.06
C ALA A 65 -21.90 36.38 -9.08
N CYS A 66 -20.76 35.78 -8.68
CA CYS A 66 -20.12 34.77 -9.48
C CYS A 66 -20.44 33.37 -8.95
N THR A 67 -20.81 32.48 -9.86
CA THR A 67 -20.83 31.02 -9.60
C THR A 67 -19.54 30.45 -10.17
N CYS A 68 -18.66 29.97 -9.30
CA CYS A 68 -17.36 29.47 -9.69
C CYS A 68 -17.46 28.05 -10.23
N VAL A 69 -16.61 27.70 -11.19
CA VAL A 69 -16.36 26.32 -11.60
C VAL A 69 -15.51 25.63 -10.52
N ARG A 70 -15.49 24.28 -10.58
CA ARG A 70 -14.71 23.48 -9.63
C ARG A 70 -13.24 23.89 -9.62
N GLY A 71 -12.61 23.80 -8.44
CA GLY A 71 -11.23 24.23 -8.22
C GLY A 71 -11.08 25.74 -8.01
N TRP A 72 -12.15 26.55 -8.13
CA TRP A 72 -12.09 28.00 -7.94
C TRP A 72 -13.06 28.49 -6.87
N ARG A 73 -12.67 29.51 -6.11
CA ARG A 73 -13.45 30.13 -5.05
C ARG A 73 -13.22 31.65 -4.96
N GLY A 74 -13.89 32.28 -4.03
CA GLY A 74 -13.86 33.73 -3.80
C GLY A 74 -14.93 34.45 -4.61
N ALA A 75 -15.17 35.75 -4.29
CA ALA A 75 -16.24 36.57 -4.86
C ALA A 75 -16.17 36.66 -6.39
N THR A 76 -14.98 36.58 -6.96
CA THR A 76 -14.72 36.71 -8.40
C THR A 76 -14.15 35.42 -9.00
N CYS A 77 -14.15 34.30 -8.27
CA CYS A 77 -13.55 33.03 -8.68
C CYS A 77 -12.06 33.12 -9.07
N ALA A 78 -11.32 34.02 -8.42
CA ALA A 78 -9.91 34.27 -8.71
C ALA A 78 -8.95 33.49 -7.79
N VAL A 79 -9.48 32.82 -6.78
CA VAL A 79 -8.72 32.09 -5.77
C VAL A 79 -8.84 30.60 -6.03
N ASP A 80 -7.72 29.88 -6.05
CA ASP A 80 -7.68 28.43 -6.09
C ASP A 80 -8.36 27.82 -4.84
N ALA A 81 -9.13 26.77 -5.02
CA ALA A 81 -9.70 26.06 -3.89
C ALA A 81 -8.63 25.14 -3.30
N ASP A 82 -8.38 25.26 -2.02
CA ASP A 82 -7.45 24.37 -1.31
C ASP A 82 -8.16 23.04 -0.99
N GLU A 83 -7.92 22.02 -1.80
CA GLU A 83 -8.48 20.70 -1.57
C GLU A 83 -7.83 19.99 -0.39
N CYS A 84 -6.58 20.35 -0.05
CA CYS A 84 -5.88 19.82 1.11
C CYS A 84 -6.46 20.31 2.44
N GLY A 85 -7.13 21.47 2.45
CA GLY A 85 -7.77 22.03 3.64
C GLY A 85 -8.82 21.13 4.30
N SER A 86 -9.42 20.21 3.54
CA SER A 86 -10.34 19.19 4.05
C SER A 86 -9.67 17.96 4.67
N SER A 87 -8.31 17.92 4.71
CA SER A 87 -7.50 16.78 5.17
C SER A 87 -7.89 15.46 4.48
N PRO A 88 -7.86 15.42 3.14
CA PRO A 88 -8.30 14.24 2.37
C PRO A 88 -7.35 13.05 2.49
N CYS A 89 -6.08 13.28 2.77
CA CYS A 89 -5.05 12.26 2.92
C CYS A 89 -5.17 11.57 4.28
N LYS A 90 -5.19 10.23 4.30
CA LYS A 90 -5.40 9.40 5.48
C LYS A 90 -4.13 8.61 5.86
N ASN A 91 -4.22 7.86 6.95
CA ASN A 91 -3.20 6.91 7.39
C ASN A 91 -1.80 7.54 7.50
N SER A 92 -1.71 8.70 8.16
CA SER A 92 -0.46 9.43 8.38
C SER A 92 0.31 9.72 7.09
N ALA A 93 -0.40 10.01 5.99
CA ALA A 93 0.23 10.46 4.77
C ALA A 93 1.18 11.63 5.06
N THR A 94 2.37 11.61 4.46
CA THR A 94 3.45 12.55 4.81
C THR A 94 3.21 13.95 4.27
N ASN A 95 2.45 14.08 3.19
CA ASN A 95 2.14 15.37 2.57
C ASN A 95 0.85 15.31 1.75
N CYS A 96 0.17 16.45 1.67
CA CYS A 96 -0.90 16.73 0.71
C CYS A 96 -0.43 17.90 -0.16
N THR A 97 -0.39 17.69 -1.46
CA THR A 97 -0.06 18.74 -2.43
C THR A 97 -1.34 19.15 -3.12
N ASP A 98 -1.68 20.43 -2.97
CA ASP A 98 -2.81 21.07 -3.61
C ASP A 98 -2.55 21.31 -5.10
N GLY A 99 -3.58 21.27 -5.92
CA GLY A 99 -3.53 21.58 -7.33
C GLY A 99 -4.91 21.84 -7.87
N LEU A 100 -5.03 22.50 -9.01
CA LEU A 100 -6.31 22.97 -9.54
C LEU A 100 -7.35 21.85 -9.65
N ASP A 101 -8.45 21.95 -8.87
CA ASP A 101 -9.55 20.96 -8.74
C ASP A 101 -9.06 19.53 -8.39
N ARG A 102 -7.93 19.41 -7.71
CA ARG A 102 -7.35 18.11 -7.33
C ARG A 102 -6.35 18.25 -6.19
N PHE A 103 -6.09 17.14 -5.54
CA PHE A 103 -5.00 17.00 -4.59
C PHE A 103 -4.20 15.73 -4.88
N THR A 104 -2.99 15.69 -4.35
CA THR A 104 -2.11 14.49 -4.39
C THR A 104 -1.62 14.21 -2.99
N CYS A 105 -1.80 12.97 -2.52
CA CYS A 105 -1.28 12.51 -1.25
C CYS A 105 0.04 11.75 -1.43
N SER A 106 1.04 12.08 -0.60
CA SER A 106 2.24 11.24 -0.43
C SER A 106 1.95 10.23 0.66
N CYS A 107 1.70 8.98 0.26
CA CYS A 107 1.32 7.93 1.19
C CYS A 107 2.53 7.43 1.99
N SER A 108 2.31 7.10 3.26
CA SER A 108 3.27 6.37 4.08
C SER A 108 3.41 4.93 3.60
N THR A 109 4.54 4.28 3.97
CA THR A 109 4.82 2.87 3.63
C THR A 109 3.64 1.96 3.96
N GLY A 110 3.29 1.07 3.04
CA GLY A 110 2.15 0.15 3.15
C GLY A 110 0.81 0.74 2.74
N TRP A 111 0.75 2.02 2.40
CA TRP A 111 -0.49 2.65 1.95
C TRP A 111 -0.41 3.13 0.51
N SER A 112 -1.52 3.04 -0.19
CA SER A 112 -1.69 3.42 -1.59
C SER A 112 -3.07 4.00 -1.87
N GLY A 113 -3.33 4.36 -3.12
CA GLY A 113 -4.59 4.98 -3.54
C GLY A 113 -4.59 6.50 -3.37
N LYS A 114 -5.59 7.17 -3.96
CA LYS A 114 -5.68 8.63 -4.03
C LYS A 114 -5.63 9.33 -2.66
N GLN A 115 -6.18 8.68 -1.63
CA GLN A 115 -6.28 9.20 -0.26
C GLN A 115 -5.46 8.38 0.74
N CYS A 116 -4.58 7.50 0.28
CA CYS A 116 -3.79 6.59 1.10
C CYS A 116 -4.66 5.67 2.01
N THR A 117 -5.76 5.16 1.49
CA THR A 117 -6.71 4.32 2.22
C THR A 117 -6.64 2.84 1.83
N VAL A 118 -5.84 2.51 0.84
CA VAL A 118 -5.69 1.15 0.33
C VAL A 118 -4.39 0.56 0.88
N ASN A 119 -4.46 -0.60 1.55
CA ASN A 119 -3.26 -1.36 1.91
C ASN A 119 -2.55 -1.83 0.64
N THR A 120 -1.24 -1.66 0.60
CA THR A 120 -0.41 -2.19 -0.49
C THR A 120 -0.25 -3.68 -0.25
N ASP A 121 -0.54 -4.50 -1.26
CA ASP A 121 -0.31 -5.94 -1.19
C ASP A 121 1.14 -6.24 -1.58
N GLU A 122 2.01 -6.42 -0.59
CA GLU A 122 3.40 -6.75 -0.81
C GLU A 122 3.57 -8.17 -1.40
N CYS A 123 2.59 -9.05 -1.18
CA CYS A 123 2.59 -10.40 -1.73
C CYS A 123 2.37 -10.45 -3.25
N ALA A 124 1.85 -9.38 -3.84
CA ALA A 124 1.62 -9.29 -5.30
C ALA A 124 2.92 -9.47 -6.10
N SER A 125 4.08 -9.08 -5.54
CA SER A 125 5.41 -9.29 -6.15
C SER A 125 5.95 -10.71 -6.02
N ARG A 126 5.23 -11.62 -5.34
CA ARG A 126 5.63 -13.01 -5.04
C ARG A 126 7.02 -13.10 -4.39
N PRO A 127 7.23 -12.46 -3.24
CA PRO A 127 8.55 -12.34 -2.62
C PRO A 127 9.03 -13.63 -1.93
N CYS A 128 8.18 -14.65 -1.79
CA CYS A 128 8.50 -15.92 -1.14
C CYS A 128 8.92 -16.94 -2.18
N ASP A 129 10.16 -17.42 -2.05
CA ASP A 129 10.75 -18.44 -2.92
C ASP A 129 10.33 -19.86 -2.52
N ASN A 130 10.69 -20.83 -3.35
CA ASN A 130 10.57 -22.27 -3.08
C ASN A 130 9.18 -22.72 -2.57
N GLY A 131 8.13 -22.07 -3.07
CA GLY A 131 6.75 -22.38 -2.71
C GLY A 131 6.33 -21.93 -1.32
N GLY A 132 7.06 -21.01 -0.69
CA GLY A 132 6.70 -20.40 0.57
C GLY A 132 5.38 -19.63 0.44
N SER A 133 4.53 -19.69 1.46
CA SER A 133 3.27 -18.95 1.52
C SER A 133 3.54 -17.51 1.99
N CYS A 134 3.12 -16.53 1.19
CA CYS A 134 3.22 -15.13 1.54
C CYS A 134 1.99 -14.67 2.34
N LYS A 135 2.23 -13.92 3.41
CA LYS A 135 1.22 -13.25 4.19
C LYS A 135 1.47 -11.76 4.18
N ASP A 136 0.55 -11.00 3.59
CA ASP A 136 0.56 -9.55 3.55
C ASP A 136 0.39 -8.93 4.93
N ARG A 137 1.07 -7.81 5.15
CA ARG A 137 1.01 -6.99 6.36
C ARG A 137 1.09 -5.52 5.96
N LEU A 138 0.82 -4.64 6.88
CA LEU A 138 0.93 -3.21 6.60
C LEU A 138 2.40 -2.80 6.40
N GLY A 139 2.76 -2.46 5.16
CA GLY A 139 4.11 -2.03 4.77
C GLY A 139 5.18 -3.10 4.87
N ALA A 140 4.79 -4.38 4.93
CA ALA A 140 5.69 -5.52 5.03
C ALA A 140 4.98 -6.81 4.61
N TYR A 141 5.73 -7.87 4.45
CA TYR A 141 5.19 -9.22 4.28
C TYR A 141 5.92 -10.22 5.18
N SER A 142 5.41 -11.42 5.29
CA SER A 142 6.09 -12.53 5.93
C SER A 142 5.88 -13.81 5.12
N CYS A 143 6.96 -14.60 4.99
CA CYS A 143 6.89 -15.88 4.31
C CYS A 143 6.81 -17.02 5.34
N ALA A 144 5.87 -17.94 5.13
CA ALA A 144 5.87 -19.25 5.78
C ALA A 144 6.54 -20.25 4.85
N CYS A 145 7.74 -20.70 5.21
CA CYS A 145 8.54 -21.57 4.37
C CYS A 145 8.07 -23.02 4.46
N GLY A 146 8.17 -23.73 3.35
CA GLY A 146 8.02 -25.19 3.32
C GLY A 146 9.20 -25.92 3.97
N ASN A 147 9.03 -27.24 4.17
CA ASN A 147 10.10 -28.08 4.75
C ASN A 147 11.39 -27.98 3.92
N GLY A 148 12.52 -27.83 4.64
CA GLY A 148 13.84 -27.71 4.03
C GLY A 148 14.23 -26.31 3.62
N TRP A 149 13.35 -25.33 3.82
CA TRP A 149 13.61 -23.94 3.46
C TRP A 149 13.52 -23.00 4.67
N ARG A 150 14.37 -21.95 4.68
CA ARG A 150 14.43 -20.94 5.75
C ARG A 150 14.82 -19.57 5.19
N GLY A 151 14.86 -18.58 6.08
CA GLY A 151 15.13 -17.18 5.74
C GLY A 151 13.85 -16.38 5.51
N SER A 152 13.99 -15.07 5.37
CA SER A 152 12.85 -14.14 5.21
C SER A 152 12.02 -14.40 3.98
N ASN A 153 12.65 -14.89 2.91
CA ASN A 153 12.05 -15.19 1.62
C ASN A 153 12.00 -16.69 1.30
N CYS A 154 12.38 -17.56 2.23
CA CYS A 154 12.49 -19.00 2.00
C CYS A 154 13.55 -19.40 0.93
N ALA A 155 14.57 -18.56 0.73
CA ALA A 155 15.61 -18.76 -0.28
C ALA A 155 16.76 -19.65 0.21
N LEU A 156 16.86 -19.88 1.51
CA LEU A 156 17.97 -20.60 2.11
C LEU A 156 17.58 -22.06 2.40
N ASP A 157 18.39 -22.99 1.91
CA ASP A 157 18.26 -24.39 2.25
C ASP A 157 18.60 -24.63 3.73
N VAL A 158 17.87 -25.53 4.36
CA VAL A 158 18.16 -25.99 5.73
C VAL A 158 19.21 -27.09 5.60
N ASP A 159 20.29 -27.00 6.36
CA ASP A 159 21.27 -28.09 6.48
C ASP A 159 20.73 -29.13 7.47
N GLU A 160 20.12 -30.20 6.95
CA GLU A 160 19.59 -31.29 7.77
C GLU A 160 20.69 -32.07 8.46
N CYS A 161 21.89 -32.11 7.89
CA CYS A 161 23.04 -32.77 8.49
C CYS A 161 23.58 -32.05 9.74
N ALA A 162 23.30 -30.75 9.88
CA ALA A 162 23.72 -29.98 11.07
C ALA A 162 23.13 -30.52 12.37
N SER A 163 21.98 -31.21 12.34
CA SER A 163 21.36 -31.86 13.50
C SER A 163 21.97 -33.24 13.83
N ALA A 164 22.99 -33.69 13.08
CA ALA A 164 23.62 -35.00 13.20
C ALA A 164 22.59 -36.17 13.24
N PRO A 165 21.71 -36.31 12.24
CA PRO A 165 20.60 -37.25 12.27
C PRO A 165 21.06 -38.69 12.11
N CYS A 166 22.24 -38.95 11.56
CA CYS A 166 22.79 -40.27 11.35
C CYS A 166 23.42 -40.83 12.63
N LYS A 167 22.95 -41.99 13.09
CA LYS A 167 23.42 -42.70 14.29
C LYS A 167 24.63 -43.59 14.00
N ASN A 168 25.21 -44.12 15.02
CA ASN A 168 26.27 -45.11 14.96
C ASN A 168 27.41 -44.74 13.98
N SER A 169 27.85 -43.47 14.05
CA SER A 169 28.92 -42.95 13.18
C SER A 169 28.60 -43.01 11.69
N GLY A 170 27.31 -43.06 11.32
CA GLY A 170 26.89 -42.95 9.93
C GLY A 170 27.24 -41.57 9.37
N ASN A 171 27.72 -41.51 8.13
CA ASN A 171 28.03 -40.27 7.43
C ASN A 171 26.76 -39.65 6.83
N CYS A 172 26.49 -38.40 7.17
CA CYS A 172 25.35 -37.63 6.64
C CYS A 172 25.76 -36.91 5.35
N THR A 173 24.91 -36.99 4.34
CA THR A 173 25.05 -36.24 3.10
C THR A 173 23.74 -35.49 2.84
N GLN A 174 23.87 -34.17 2.62
CA GLN A 174 22.74 -33.28 2.28
C GLN A 174 22.08 -33.79 0.98
N GLY A 175 20.76 -33.86 0.98
CA GLY A 175 19.95 -34.26 -0.15
C GLY A 175 19.26 -33.06 -0.81
N ALA A 176 18.10 -33.30 -1.43
CA ALA A 176 17.21 -32.23 -1.83
C ALA A 176 16.61 -31.55 -0.60
N ALA A 177 16.10 -30.29 -0.75
CA ALA A 177 15.54 -29.53 0.36
C ALA A 177 14.62 -30.37 1.28
N GLY A 178 14.86 -30.32 2.56
CA GLY A 178 14.14 -31.11 3.57
C GLY A 178 14.52 -32.61 3.62
N LYS A 179 15.62 -33.03 2.99
CA LYS A 179 16.06 -34.42 2.95
C LYS A 179 17.55 -34.54 3.18
N PHE A 180 17.93 -35.66 3.77
CA PHE A 180 19.31 -36.10 3.93
C PHE A 180 19.44 -37.60 3.67
N VAL A 181 20.64 -38.06 3.47
CA VAL A 181 20.96 -39.48 3.28
C VAL A 181 22.07 -39.87 4.25
N CYS A 182 21.84 -40.93 5.01
CA CYS A 182 22.87 -41.52 5.86
C CYS A 182 23.57 -42.69 5.15
N LYS A 183 24.90 -42.65 5.04
CA LYS A 183 25.72 -43.78 4.71
C LYS A 183 26.16 -44.48 6.01
N CYS A 184 25.58 -45.61 6.30
CA CYS A 184 25.80 -46.32 7.56
C CYS A 184 27.19 -46.98 7.61
N ALA A 185 27.75 -47.01 8.80
CA ALA A 185 28.91 -47.85 9.11
C ALA A 185 28.54 -49.33 9.02
N ALA A 186 29.54 -50.20 8.88
CA ALA A 186 29.33 -51.64 8.83
C ALA A 186 28.59 -52.12 10.10
N GLY A 187 27.69 -53.06 9.95
CA GLY A 187 26.84 -53.62 10.99
C GLY A 187 25.60 -52.78 11.35
N TYR A 188 25.40 -51.65 10.70
CA TYR A 188 24.24 -50.77 10.93
C TYR A 188 23.45 -50.51 9.63
N GLY A 189 22.16 -50.34 9.78
CA GLY A 189 21.24 -50.06 8.69
C GLY A 189 20.06 -49.16 9.08
N GLY A 190 19.11 -49.03 8.15
CA GLY A 190 17.96 -48.15 8.30
C GLY A 190 18.24 -46.73 7.86
N ALA A 191 17.20 -45.90 7.73
CA ALA A 191 17.29 -44.56 7.15
C ALA A 191 18.24 -43.59 7.91
N VAL A 192 18.42 -43.82 9.20
CA VAL A 192 19.30 -43.04 10.09
C VAL A 192 20.38 -43.91 10.76
N CYS A 193 20.69 -45.08 10.21
CA CYS A 193 21.68 -46.02 10.74
C CYS A 193 21.41 -46.45 12.21
N GLY A 194 20.15 -46.46 12.60
CA GLY A 194 19.75 -46.77 13.98
C GLY A 194 19.50 -48.24 14.26
N ALA A 195 19.41 -49.06 13.23
CA ALA A 195 19.19 -50.51 13.36
C ALA A 195 20.50 -51.25 13.24
N GLU A 196 20.79 -52.12 14.18
CA GLU A 196 21.88 -53.12 14.06
C GLU A 196 21.44 -54.17 13.06
N LEU A 197 22.35 -54.55 12.16
CA LEU A 197 22.11 -55.62 11.18
C LEU A 197 22.37 -56.96 11.88
N ASN A 198 21.54 -57.94 11.63
CA ASN A 198 21.71 -59.27 12.13
C ASN A 198 22.45 -60.14 11.08
N GLU A 199 23.74 -60.30 11.29
CA GLU A 199 24.56 -61.10 10.34
C GLU A 199 24.23 -62.58 10.42
N CYS A 200 23.61 -63.04 11.52
CA CYS A 200 23.10 -64.41 11.62
C CYS A 200 21.87 -64.69 10.75
N ALA A 201 21.18 -63.65 10.24
CA ALA A 201 20.01 -63.81 9.37
C ALA A 201 20.33 -64.60 8.07
N SER A 202 21.56 -64.56 7.61
CA SER A 202 22.03 -65.35 6.45
C SER A 202 22.37 -66.81 6.77
N ALA A 203 22.18 -67.25 8.03
CA ALA A 203 22.54 -68.63 8.53
C ALA A 203 23.97 -69.04 8.14
N PRO A 204 24.98 -68.23 8.51
CA PRO A 204 26.36 -68.42 8.06
C PRO A 204 27.06 -69.64 8.72
N CYS A 205 26.57 -70.07 9.89
CA CYS A 205 27.16 -71.23 10.62
C CYS A 205 26.64 -72.54 10.02
N LYS A 206 27.56 -73.48 9.85
CA LYS A 206 27.31 -74.83 9.30
C LYS A 206 27.24 -75.88 10.40
N ASN A 207 26.93 -77.16 10.02
CA ASN A 207 27.00 -78.31 10.87
C ASN A 207 26.30 -78.10 12.25
N ASN A 208 25.12 -77.53 12.24
CA ASN A 208 24.35 -77.15 13.46
C ASN A 208 25.06 -76.25 14.45
N GLY A 209 26.06 -75.51 14.03
CA GLY A 209 26.66 -74.45 14.84
C GLY A 209 25.70 -73.36 15.16
N THR A 210 25.73 -72.82 16.42
CA THR A 210 24.93 -71.74 16.86
C THR A 210 25.54 -70.38 16.44
N CYS A 211 24.80 -69.56 15.74
CA CYS A 211 25.26 -68.22 15.34
C CYS A 211 25.04 -67.21 16.48
N VAL A 212 26.08 -66.46 16.81
CA VAL A 212 26.03 -65.34 17.76
C VAL A 212 26.29 -64.06 16.97
N ASP A 213 25.30 -63.22 16.95
CA ASP A 213 25.34 -61.94 16.27
C ASP A 213 26.25 -60.93 17.02
N ARG A 214 26.95 -60.10 16.26
CA ARG A 214 27.82 -59.00 16.75
C ARG A 214 27.81 -57.87 15.75
N VAL A 215 28.18 -56.68 16.23
CA VAL A 215 28.26 -55.50 15.35
C VAL A 215 29.21 -55.77 14.17
N ALA A 216 28.70 -55.74 12.95
CA ALA A 216 29.41 -55.92 11.70
C ALA A 216 30.12 -57.33 11.57
N ALA A 217 29.75 -58.29 12.40
CA ALA A 217 30.38 -59.61 12.47
C ALA A 217 29.41 -60.61 13.05
N TYR A 218 29.74 -61.87 12.89
CA TYR A 218 29.11 -62.96 13.64
C TYR A 218 30.16 -63.92 14.18
N ALA A 219 29.80 -64.71 15.14
CA ALA A 219 30.60 -65.80 15.60
C ALA A 219 29.78 -67.11 15.60
N CYS A 220 30.40 -68.20 15.21
CA CYS A 220 29.79 -69.55 15.32
C CYS A 220 30.30 -70.32 16.52
N ALA A 221 29.40 -70.77 17.39
CA ALA A 221 29.68 -71.77 18.41
C ALA A 221 29.45 -73.11 17.80
N CYS A 222 30.50 -73.89 17.52
CA CYS A 222 30.43 -75.15 16.82
C CYS A 222 29.97 -76.29 17.75
N ALA A 223 29.20 -77.23 17.19
CA ALA A 223 28.83 -78.44 17.85
C ALA A 223 30.08 -79.36 17.98
N ASP A 224 30.03 -80.36 18.91
CA ASP A 224 31.11 -81.25 19.17
C ASP A 224 31.61 -81.95 17.90
N GLY A 225 32.91 -81.96 17.72
CA GLY A 225 33.56 -82.54 16.55
C GLY A 225 33.74 -81.61 15.35
N TRP A 226 33.23 -80.37 15.42
CA TRP A 226 33.36 -79.35 14.39
C TRP A 226 34.15 -78.13 14.87
N ASN A 227 34.95 -77.55 14.01
CA ASN A 227 35.75 -76.35 14.28
C ASN A 227 35.83 -75.42 13.08
N GLY A 228 36.47 -74.20 13.29
CA GLY A 228 36.64 -73.25 12.25
C GLY A 228 35.62 -72.06 12.40
N THR A 229 35.80 -71.02 11.57
CA THR A 229 34.99 -69.79 11.65
C THR A 229 33.51 -69.98 11.28
N LYS A 230 33.18 -71.07 10.62
CA LYS A 230 31.82 -71.37 10.21
C LYS A 230 31.37 -72.79 10.64
N CYS A 231 32.20 -73.46 11.49
CA CYS A 231 31.97 -74.84 11.85
C CYS A 231 32.03 -75.77 10.62
#